data_fe18dc1d6b59328b14dc0296b487fac5
#
_entry.id   fe18dc1d6b59328b14dc0296b487fac5
#
_cell.length_a   1.000
_cell.length_b   1.000
_cell.length_c   1.000
_cell.angle_alpha   90.00
_cell.angle_beta   90.00
_cell.angle_gamma   90.00
#
_symmetry.space_group_name_H-M   'P 1'
#
loop_
_entity.id
_entity.type
_entity.pdbx_description
1 polymer ?
#
loop_
_entity_poly.entity_id
_entity_poly.type
_entity_poly.pdbx_seq_one_letter_code
_entity_poly.pdbx_strand_id
1 'polypeptide(L)'
;MNKKKIIIISSSISVLISSFLLFTPIIQYNINNKKMIAIEQQFQDFSKAETREEKLKRFRSLTDEYQTYQQDKGTNGKLAETYSHTLSEMKHYFIDQYQTVLKDNTIEEIKNENDLETLQTKKSNLESLLSMITQEKELLANDSTTEETIKKIHETIETMNSRIQTLTEEQEKRAKVHYENEYFTIDFPEKWVNKWTVQISKQSKELIDYNVSFGGTNPSLPLDAGIIDVYVFPSGTTYTGKVLPELRFVGTTSNNDKVYLGIGTSGTVIGDNKGKLTLK
;
A
#
# COMPACT_ATOMS: atom_id res chain seq x y z
N MET A 1 -14.89 -88.40 21.21
CA MET A 1 -15.38 -87.05 20.79
C MET A 1 -16.06 -87.15 19.44
N ASN A 2 -17.35 -86.87 19.39
CA ASN A 2 -18.21 -87.18 18.26
C ASN A 2 -17.92 -86.31 17.03
N LYS A 3 -17.57 -86.95 15.88
CA LYS A 3 -17.31 -86.23 14.62
C LYS A 3 -18.38 -85.21 14.20
N LYS A 4 -19.65 -85.48 14.60
CA LYS A 4 -20.76 -84.53 14.35
C LYS A 4 -20.65 -83.22 15.13
N LYS A 5 -20.09 -83.23 16.35
CA LYS A 5 -19.89 -81.98 17.11
C LYS A 5 -18.79 -81.08 16.52
N ILE A 6 -17.77 -81.72 15.93
CA ILE A 6 -16.66 -80.92 15.26
C ILE A 6 -17.16 -80.22 13.99
N ILE A 7 -18.03 -80.86 13.21
CA ILE A 7 -18.62 -80.30 11.99
C ILE A 7 -19.51 -79.08 12.30
N ILE A 8 -20.32 -79.18 13.36
CA ILE A 8 -21.21 -78.08 13.77
C ILE A 8 -20.43 -76.94 14.30
N ILE A 9 -19.32 -77.13 15.04
CA ILE A 9 -18.45 -76.05 15.53
C ILE A 9 -17.74 -75.40 14.37
N SER A 10 -17.24 -76.16 13.38
CA SER A 10 -16.54 -75.59 12.22
C SER A 10 -17.49 -74.81 11.30
N SER A 11 -18.72 -75.26 11.10
CA SER A 11 -19.69 -74.51 10.30
C SER A 11 -20.19 -73.25 11.00
N SER A 12 -20.32 -73.21 12.30
CA SER A 12 -20.72 -72.05 13.08
C SER A 12 -19.63 -70.97 13.07
N ILE A 13 -18.35 -71.39 13.15
CA ILE A 13 -17.23 -70.48 13.07
C ILE A 13 -17.11 -69.88 11.66
N SER A 14 -17.27 -70.64 10.60
CA SER A 14 -17.27 -70.19 9.21
C SER A 14 -18.39 -69.18 8.90
N VAL A 15 -19.59 -69.37 9.43
CA VAL A 15 -20.75 -68.52 9.29
C VAL A 15 -20.47 -67.15 10.04
N LEU A 16 -19.92 -67.25 11.23
CA LEU A 16 -19.55 -66.02 12.00
C LEU A 16 -18.47 -65.23 11.32
N ILE A 17 -17.41 -65.87 10.77
CA ILE A 17 -16.35 -65.19 10.02
C ILE A 17 -16.89 -64.57 8.72
N SER A 18 -17.75 -65.28 7.98
CA SER A 18 -18.28 -64.73 6.73
C SER A 18 -19.28 -63.58 6.98
N SER A 19 -20.09 -63.63 8.05
CA SER A 19 -20.95 -62.52 8.42
C SER A 19 -20.16 -61.30 8.88
N PHE A 20 -19.07 -61.47 9.62
CA PHE A 20 -18.20 -60.39 10.04
C PHE A 20 -17.50 -59.71 8.83
N LEU A 21 -17.08 -60.46 7.82
CA LEU A 21 -16.47 -59.97 6.60
C LEU A 21 -17.45 -59.20 5.70
N LEU A 22 -18.75 -59.51 5.76
CA LEU A 22 -19.78 -58.78 4.99
C LEU A 22 -20.31 -57.54 5.70
N PHE A 23 -20.24 -57.44 7.03
CA PHE A 23 -20.70 -56.29 7.80
C PHE A 23 -19.65 -55.17 7.87
N THR A 24 -18.34 -55.49 7.82
CA THR A 24 -17.27 -54.48 7.91
C THR A 24 -17.33 -53.44 6.80
N PRO A 25 -17.54 -53.76 5.51
CA PRO A 25 -17.62 -52.74 4.46
C PRO A 25 -18.85 -51.83 4.57
N ILE A 26 -19.99 -52.37 5.04
CA ILE A 26 -21.22 -51.59 5.25
C ILE A 26 -21.06 -50.61 6.40
N ILE A 27 -20.45 -51.03 7.48
CA ILE A 27 -20.15 -50.17 8.63
C ILE A 27 -19.17 -49.07 8.22
N GLN A 28 -18.10 -49.40 7.49
CA GLN A 28 -17.11 -48.47 7.01
C GLN A 28 -17.72 -47.46 6.03
N TYR A 29 -18.59 -47.87 5.13
CA TYR A 29 -19.32 -47.00 4.21
C TYR A 29 -20.18 -45.99 4.96
N ASN A 30 -20.92 -46.40 5.99
CA ASN A 30 -21.73 -45.51 6.80
C ASN A 30 -20.89 -44.51 7.61
N ILE A 31 -19.74 -44.94 8.13
CA ILE A 31 -18.79 -44.06 8.84
C ILE A 31 -18.21 -43.01 7.90
N ASN A 32 -17.79 -43.41 6.72
CA ASN A 32 -17.22 -42.48 5.72
C ASN A 32 -18.26 -41.47 5.25
N ASN A 33 -19.52 -41.89 5.02
CA ASN A 33 -20.60 -40.97 4.65
C ASN A 33 -20.86 -39.90 5.74
N LYS A 34 -20.90 -40.31 7.01
CA LYS A 34 -21.05 -39.37 8.13
C LYS A 34 -19.89 -38.39 8.20
N LYS A 35 -18.66 -38.83 7.96
CA LYS A 35 -17.48 -37.99 7.94
C LYS A 35 -17.52 -36.99 6.76
N MET A 36 -17.92 -37.40 5.57
CA MET A 36 -18.08 -36.51 4.43
C MET A 36 -19.08 -35.37 4.72
N ILE A 37 -20.24 -35.71 5.32
CA ILE A 37 -21.22 -34.70 5.75
C ILE A 37 -20.63 -33.74 6.79
N ALA A 38 -19.83 -34.25 7.73
CA ALA A 38 -19.18 -33.41 8.72
C ALA A 38 -18.14 -32.45 8.10
N ILE A 39 -17.40 -32.90 7.08
CA ILE A 39 -16.46 -32.05 6.32
C ILE A 39 -17.20 -30.93 5.56
N GLU A 40 -18.30 -31.27 4.90
CA GLU A 40 -19.16 -30.27 4.24
C GLU A 40 -19.71 -29.25 5.26
N GLN A 41 -20.10 -29.69 6.46
CA GLN A 41 -20.53 -28.77 7.51
C GLN A 41 -19.37 -27.84 7.97
N GLN A 42 -18.16 -28.38 8.13
CA GLN A 42 -16.97 -27.55 8.45
C GLN A 42 -16.69 -26.50 7.38
N PHE A 43 -16.90 -26.82 6.09
CA PHE A 43 -16.79 -25.85 5.01
C PHE A 43 -17.86 -24.76 5.09
N GLN A 44 -19.11 -25.12 5.37
CA GLN A 44 -20.19 -24.16 5.58
C GLN A 44 -19.89 -23.22 6.76
N ASP A 45 -19.37 -23.77 7.85
CA ASP A 45 -18.99 -23.00 9.02
C ASP A 45 -17.78 -22.09 8.74
N PHE A 46 -16.82 -22.54 7.93
CA PHE A 46 -15.74 -21.72 7.41
C PHE A 46 -16.26 -20.56 6.56
N SER A 47 -17.20 -20.84 5.66
CA SER A 47 -17.77 -19.82 4.77
C SER A 47 -18.51 -18.74 5.55
N LYS A 48 -19.20 -19.12 6.64
CA LYS A 48 -19.97 -18.22 7.53
C LYS A 48 -19.10 -17.47 8.55
N ALA A 49 -17.87 -17.90 8.78
CA ALA A 49 -16.98 -17.23 9.73
C ALA A 49 -16.72 -15.79 9.30
N GLU A 50 -16.89 -14.85 10.21
CA GLU A 50 -16.80 -13.41 9.94
C GLU A 50 -15.36 -12.92 9.89
N THR A 51 -14.48 -13.51 10.71
CA THR A 51 -13.10 -13.08 10.84
C THR A 51 -12.12 -13.99 10.11
N ARG A 52 -11.01 -13.41 9.64
CA ARG A 52 -9.91 -14.18 9.03
C ARG A 52 -9.33 -15.20 10.01
N GLU A 53 -9.17 -14.81 11.27
CA GLU A 53 -8.62 -15.68 12.32
C GLU A 53 -9.48 -16.93 12.52
N GLU A 54 -10.81 -16.80 12.56
CA GLU A 54 -11.73 -17.94 12.64
C GLU A 54 -11.62 -18.83 11.41
N LYS A 55 -11.51 -18.26 10.23
CA LYS A 55 -11.30 -19.02 8.98
C LYS A 55 -10.00 -19.81 9.02
N LEU A 56 -8.89 -19.18 9.43
CA LEU A 56 -7.60 -19.86 9.58
C LEU A 56 -7.65 -21.00 10.63
N LYS A 57 -8.33 -20.78 11.75
CA LYS A 57 -8.52 -21.80 12.78
C LYS A 57 -9.28 -23.00 12.24
N ARG A 58 -10.35 -22.79 11.48
CA ARG A 58 -11.13 -23.86 10.86
C ARG A 58 -10.34 -24.61 9.80
N PHE A 59 -9.62 -23.89 8.96
CA PHE A 59 -8.75 -24.48 7.94
C PHE A 59 -7.67 -25.35 8.60
N ARG A 60 -7.01 -24.87 9.67
CA ARG A 60 -6.01 -25.64 10.43
C ARG A 60 -6.63 -26.91 11.02
N SER A 61 -7.79 -26.80 11.67
CA SER A 61 -8.49 -27.93 12.26
C SER A 61 -8.79 -29.03 11.24
N LEU A 62 -9.27 -28.67 10.05
CA LEU A 62 -9.55 -29.64 8.99
C LEU A 62 -8.26 -30.23 8.38
N THR A 63 -7.19 -29.42 8.30
CA THR A 63 -5.86 -29.88 7.86
C THR A 63 -5.30 -30.94 8.80
N ASP A 64 -5.35 -30.70 10.11
CA ASP A 64 -4.86 -31.63 11.13
C ASP A 64 -5.68 -32.95 11.12
N GLU A 65 -7.00 -32.84 10.94
CA GLU A 65 -7.89 -34.00 10.82
C GLU A 65 -7.56 -34.82 9.56
N TYR A 66 -7.27 -34.15 8.43
CA TYR A 66 -6.88 -34.84 7.20
C TYR A 66 -5.51 -35.52 7.33
N GLN A 67 -4.53 -34.86 7.94
CA GLN A 67 -3.22 -35.45 8.20
C GLN A 67 -3.34 -36.73 9.05
N THR A 68 -4.14 -36.68 10.10
CA THR A 68 -4.42 -37.87 10.94
C THR A 68 -5.09 -38.97 10.13
N TYR A 69 -6.07 -38.63 9.29
CA TYR A 69 -6.72 -39.61 8.41
C TYR A 69 -5.71 -40.25 7.42
N GLN A 70 -4.82 -39.46 6.83
CA GLN A 70 -3.80 -39.94 5.88
C GLN A 70 -2.83 -40.94 6.53
N GLN A 71 -2.43 -40.70 7.79
CA GLN A 71 -1.56 -41.61 8.53
C GLN A 71 -2.23 -42.94 8.79
N ASP A 72 -3.52 -42.95 9.10
CA ASP A 72 -4.27 -44.16 9.47
C ASP A 72 -4.79 -44.95 8.26
N LYS A 73 -5.23 -44.28 7.22
CA LYS A 73 -6.02 -44.88 6.10
C LYS A 73 -5.40 -44.62 4.72
N GLY A 74 -4.36 -43.80 4.64
CA GLY A 74 -3.76 -43.39 3.36
C GLY A 74 -4.53 -42.28 2.63
N THR A 75 -4.15 -42.03 1.40
CA THR A 75 -4.65 -40.89 0.60
C THR A 75 -5.69 -41.26 -0.45
N ASN A 76 -6.06 -42.53 -0.53
CA ASN A 76 -6.97 -43.05 -1.57
C ASN A 76 -8.42 -43.16 -1.06
N GLY A 77 -9.35 -42.91 -1.98
CA GLY A 77 -10.77 -43.11 -1.76
C GLY A 77 -11.56 -41.80 -1.58
N LYS A 78 -12.87 -41.93 -1.70
CA LYS A 78 -13.83 -40.83 -1.76
C LYS A 78 -13.75 -39.86 -0.56
N LEU A 79 -13.44 -40.38 0.63
CA LEU A 79 -13.30 -39.52 1.81
C LEU A 79 -12.02 -38.67 1.75
N ALA A 80 -10.91 -39.25 1.29
CA ALA A 80 -9.66 -38.47 1.05
C ALA A 80 -9.85 -37.38 -0.02
N GLU A 81 -10.56 -37.69 -1.09
CA GLU A 81 -10.94 -36.75 -2.13
C GLU A 81 -11.78 -35.59 -1.56
N THR A 82 -12.75 -35.91 -0.68
CA THR A 82 -13.58 -34.88 -0.03
C THR A 82 -12.73 -33.93 0.84
N TYR A 83 -11.83 -34.47 1.66
CA TYR A 83 -10.89 -33.64 2.44
C TYR A 83 -10.05 -32.74 1.54
N SER A 84 -9.40 -33.33 0.55
CA SER A 84 -8.51 -32.61 -0.37
C SER A 84 -9.23 -31.50 -1.12
N HIS A 85 -10.43 -31.79 -1.64
CA HIS A 85 -11.24 -30.79 -2.34
C HIS A 85 -11.65 -29.65 -1.41
N THR A 86 -12.20 -29.98 -0.23
CA THR A 86 -12.63 -28.96 0.73
C THR A 86 -11.48 -28.08 1.20
N LEU A 87 -10.32 -28.66 1.51
CA LEU A 87 -9.13 -27.90 1.88
C LEU A 87 -8.63 -27.03 0.72
N SER A 88 -8.71 -27.48 -0.54
CA SER A 88 -8.39 -26.70 -1.70
C SER A 88 -9.29 -25.46 -1.82
N GLU A 89 -10.59 -25.62 -1.68
CA GLU A 89 -11.57 -24.52 -1.72
C GLU A 89 -11.31 -23.49 -0.59
N MET A 90 -11.09 -23.97 0.63
CA MET A 90 -10.75 -23.10 1.75
C MET A 90 -9.43 -22.34 1.51
N LYS A 91 -8.44 -22.99 0.90
CA LYS A 91 -7.15 -22.38 0.55
C LYS A 91 -7.31 -21.33 -0.53
N HIS A 92 -8.10 -21.59 -1.56
CA HIS A 92 -8.39 -20.63 -2.63
C HIS A 92 -8.95 -19.32 -2.08
N TYR A 93 -9.82 -19.37 -1.09
CA TYR A 93 -10.32 -18.17 -0.43
C TYR A 93 -9.20 -17.24 0.05
N PHE A 94 -8.15 -17.78 0.68
CA PHE A 94 -7.02 -16.96 1.18
C PHE A 94 -6.16 -16.43 0.04
N ILE A 95 -5.90 -17.26 -0.96
CA ILE A 95 -5.11 -16.87 -2.14
C ILE A 95 -5.82 -15.74 -2.90
N ASP A 96 -7.12 -15.84 -3.11
CA ASP A 96 -7.92 -14.80 -3.77
C ASP A 96 -7.89 -13.48 -3.00
N GLN A 97 -7.89 -13.52 -1.67
CA GLN A 97 -7.72 -12.34 -0.83
C GLN A 97 -6.33 -11.70 -1.03
N TYR A 98 -5.26 -12.50 -1.10
CA TYR A 98 -3.93 -11.97 -1.39
C TYR A 98 -3.86 -11.30 -2.75
N GLN A 99 -4.42 -11.93 -3.78
CA GLN A 99 -4.43 -11.38 -5.13
C GLN A 99 -5.27 -10.10 -5.22
N THR A 100 -6.39 -10.04 -4.52
CA THR A 100 -7.23 -8.85 -4.44
C THR A 100 -6.45 -7.69 -3.82
N VAL A 101 -5.83 -7.89 -2.65
CA VAL A 101 -5.05 -6.85 -1.99
C VAL A 101 -3.85 -6.41 -2.85
N LEU A 102 -3.15 -7.35 -3.51
CA LEU A 102 -2.07 -7.03 -4.43
C LEU A 102 -2.57 -6.16 -5.59
N LYS A 103 -3.67 -6.56 -6.23
CA LYS A 103 -4.27 -5.82 -7.35
C LYS A 103 -4.68 -4.40 -6.94
N ASP A 104 -5.36 -4.25 -5.80
CA ASP A 104 -5.86 -2.96 -5.33
C ASP A 104 -4.72 -1.99 -4.96
N ASN A 105 -3.54 -2.53 -4.61
CA ASN A 105 -2.36 -1.75 -4.26
C ASN A 105 -1.30 -1.70 -5.36
N THR A 106 -1.52 -2.31 -6.52
CA THR A 106 -0.68 -2.13 -7.71
C THR A 106 -1.09 -0.86 -8.44
N ILE A 107 -0.11 -0.13 -8.99
CA ILE A 107 -0.31 1.05 -9.84
C ILE A 107 0.19 0.68 -11.23
N GLU A 108 -0.70 0.66 -12.24
CA GLU A 108 -0.36 0.23 -13.60
C GLU A 108 0.68 1.14 -14.26
N GLU A 109 0.50 2.47 -14.13
CA GLU A 109 1.38 3.47 -14.70
C GLU A 109 2.15 4.25 -13.61
N ILE A 110 2.94 3.54 -12.83
CA ILE A 110 3.64 4.10 -11.66
C ILE A 110 4.55 5.30 -12.00
N LYS A 111 5.05 5.39 -13.23
CA LYS A 111 5.87 6.52 -13.69
C LYS A 111 5.08 7.82 -13.75
N ASN A 112 3.76 7.74 -13.92
CA ASN A 112 2.85 8.88 -13.99
C ASN A 112 2.27 9.26 -12.62
N GLU A 113 2.47 8.41 -11.61
CA GLU A 113 2.01 8.71 -10.26
C GLU A 113 2.92 9.75 -9.61
N ASN A 114 2.33 10.85 -9.16
CA ASN A 114 3.03 11.97 -8.56
C ASN A 114 2.65 12.20 -7.09
N ASP A 115 1.68 11.46 -6.58
CA ASP A 115 1.25 11.55 -5.19
C ASP A 115 2.07 10.62 -4.30
N LEU A 116 2.97 11.22 -3.53
CA LEU A 116 3.82 10.50 -2.57
C LEU A 116 3.03 9.79 -1.49
N GLU A 117 1.92 10.36 -1.01
CA GLU A 117 1.09 9.77 0.03
C GLU A 117 0.41 8.50 -0.49
N THR A 118 -0.13 8.54 -1.69
CA THR A 118 -0.70 7.37 -2.37
C THR A 118 0.34 6.26 -2.55
N LEU A 119 1.55 6.59 -3.02
CA LEU A 119 2.63 5.61 -3.18
C LEU A 119 3.04 4.97 -1.85
N GLN A 120 3.22 5.77 -0.79
CA GLN A 120 3.60 5.30 0.53
C GLN A 120 2.52 4.42 1.17
N THR A 121 1.25 4.83 1.03
CA THR A 121 0.11 4.08 1.55
C THR A 121 -0.01 2.72 0.87
N LYS A 122 0.01 2.67 -0.46
CA LYS A 122 -0.07 1.41 -1.21
C LYS A 122 1.12 0.50 -0.94
N LYS A 123 2.33 1.05 -0.84
CA LYS A 123 3.53 0.30 -0.43
C LYS A 123 3.34 -0.33 0.95
N SER A 124 2.90 0.44 1.95
CA SER A 124 2.67 -0.05 3.32
C SER A 124 1.63 -1.18 3.36
N ASN A 125 0.59 -1.10 2.54
CA ASN A 125 -0.41 -2.16 2.40
C ASN A 125 0.20 -3.44 1.83
N LEU A 126 1.10 -3.33 0.84
CA LEU A 126 1.81 -4.48 0.27
C LEU A 126 2.82 -5.09 1.25
N GLU A 127 3.51 -4.28 2.04
CA GLU A 127 4.40 -4.76 3.11
C GLU A 127 3.61 -5.52 4.19
N SER A 128 2.42 -5.03 4.53
CA SER A 128 1.50 -5.70 5.46
C SER A 128 0.98 -7.02 4.89
N LEU A 129 0.65 -7.04 3.60
CA LEU A 129 0.25 -8.26 2.90
C LEU A 129 1.38 -9.30 2.90
N LEU A 130 2.62 -8.89 2.61
CA LEU A 130 3.80 -9.76 2.63
C LEU A 130 4.02 -10.36 4.01
N SER A 131 3.89 -9.56 5.06
CA SER A 131 3.97 -10.03 6.46
C SER A 131 2.89 -11.06 6.76
N MET A 132 1.65 -10.81 6.34
CA MET A 132 0.52 -11.73 6.51
C MET A 132 0.79 -13.07 5.82
N ILE A 133 1.18 -13.05 4.54
CA ILE A 133 1.49 -14.27 3.78
C ILE A 133 2.62 -15.05 4.46
N THR A 134 3.66 -14.34 4.94
CA THR A 134 4.80 -14.97 5.63
C THR A 134 4.38 -15.69 6.91
N GLN A 135 3.49 -15.09 7.70
CA GLN A 135 2.97 -15.71 8.93
C GLN A 135 2.07 -16.92 8.66
N GLU A 136 1.36 -16.90 7.53
CA GLU A 136 0.41 -17.97 7.16
C GLU A 136 1.08 -19.03 6.28
N LYS A 137 2.33 -18.81 5.86
CA LYS A 137 3.06 -19.67 4.91
C LYS A 137 3.10 -21.15 5.32
N GLU A 138 3.30 -21.45 6.59
CA GLU A 138 3.36 -22.83 7.08
C GLU A 138 2.01 -23.55 6.96
N LEU A 139 0.91 -22.83 7.09
CA LEU A 139 -0.43 -23.37 7.03
C LEU A 139 -0.96 -23.48 5.60
N LEU A 140 -0.70 -22.45 4.79
CA LEU A 140 -1.20 -22.34 3.41
C LEU A 140 -0.17 -22.77 2.37
N ALA A 141 1.02 -23.22 2.81
CA ALA A 141 2.24 -23.32 2.03
C ALA A 141 2.26 -24.41 0.95
N ASN A 142 3.25 -24.21 0.10
CA ASN A 142 3.66 -25.02 -1.06
C ASN A 142 2.75 -24.95 -2.28
N ASP A 143 2.17 -23.78 -2.51
CA ASP A 143 1.52 -23.47 -3.77
C ASP A 143 2.39 -22.50 -4.57
N SER A 144 2.70 -22.86 -5.80
CA SER A 144 3.43 -22.00 -6.75
C SER A 144 2.78 -20.61 -6.89
N THR A 145 1.46 -20.53 -6.74
CA THR A 145 0.67 -19.29 -6.78
C THR A 145 1.04 -18.35 -5.64
N THR A 146 1.25 -18.87 -4.43
CA THR A 146 1.66 -18.04 -3.28
C THR A 146 3.08 -17.50 -3.46
N GLU A 147 4.01 -18.32 -3.96
CA GLU A 147 5.38 -17.88 -4.25
C GLU A 147 5.42 -16.83 -5.36
N GLU A 148 4.62 -17.01 -6.42
CA GLU A 148 4.48 -16.03 -7.48
C GLU A 148 3.89 -14.70 -6.96
N THR A 149 2.90 -14.78 -6.07
CA THR A 149 2.31 -13.60 -5.42
C THR A 149 3.34 -12.85 -4.59
N ILE A 150 4.13 -13.54 -3.77
CA ILE A 150 5.24 -12.95 -2.99
C ILE A 150 6.23 -12.23 -3.91
N LYS A 151 6.63 -12.88 -5.00
CA LYS A 151 7.56 -12.30 -5.98
C LYS A 151 6.98 -11.02 -6.59
N LYS A 152 5.73 -11.03 -7.02
CA LYS A 152 5.04 -9.84 -7.57
C LYS A 152 4.94 -8.71 -6.54
N ILE A 153 4.69 -9.02 -5.26
CA ILE A 153 4.68 -8.02 -4.20
C ILE A 153 6.05 -7.35 -4.08
N HIS A 154 7.13 -8.13 -4.04
CA HIS A 154 8.49 -7.58 -3.96
C HIS A 154 8.82 -6.68 -5.15
N GLU A 155 8.55 -7.14 -6.37
CA GLU A 155 8.77 -6.36 -7.60
C GLU A 155 7.98 -5.04 -7.59
N THR A 156 6.73 -5.08 -7.12
CA THR A 156 5.88 -3.89 -7.02
C THR A 156 6.43 -2.91 -5.96
N ILE A 157 6.84 -3.40 -4.80
CA ILE A 157 7.44 -2.57 -3.73
C ILE A 157 8.74 -1.92 -4.21
N GLU A 158 9.61 -2.64 -4.92
CA GLU A 158 10.85 -2.09 -5.48
C GLU A 158 10.57 -0.97 -6.49
N THR A 159 9.59 -1.18 -7.35
CA THR A 159 9.18 -0.16 -8.33
C THR A 159 8.62 1.10 -7.63
N MET A 160 7.81 0.92 -6.58
CA MET A 160 7.30 2.03 -5.76
C MET A 160 8.43 2.77 -5.04
N ASN A 161 9.39 2.06 -4.45
CA ASN A 161 10.54 2.66 -3.79
C ASN A 161 11.33 3.55 -4.76
N SER A 162 11.58 3.07 -5.98
CA SER A 162 12.28 3.83 -7.00
C SER A 162 11.52 5.10 -7.38
N ARG A 163 10.20 5.06 -7.50
CA ARG A 163 9.39 6.24 -7.80
C ARG A 163 9.33 7.22 -6.62
N ILE A 164 9.15 6.73 -5.40
CA ILE A 164 9.19 7.53 -4.17
C ILE A 164 10.52 8.29 -4.07
N GLN A 165 11.63 7.58 -4.29
CA GLN A 165 12.96 8.21 -4.27
C GLN A 165 13.06 9.31 -5.33
N THR A 166 12.65 9.06 -6.57
CA THR A 166 12.66 10.06 -7.65
C THR A 166 11.85 11.30 -7.26
N LEU A 167 10.63 11.13 -6.79
CA LEU A 167 9.76 12.24 -6.39
C LEU A 167 10.33 13.02 -5.19
N THR A 168 10.93 12.32 -4.23
CA THR A 168 11.58 12.97 -3.08
C THR A 168 12.77 13.82 -3.54
N GLU A 169 13.62 13.28 -4.42
CA GLU A 169 14.74 14.02 -4.99
C GLU A 169 14.28 15.22 -5.81
N GLU A 170 13.21 15.09 -6.59
CA GLU A 170 12.59 16.18 -7.35
C GLU A 170 12.04 17.26 -6.42
N GLN A 171 11.37 16.90 -5.33
CA GLN A 171 10.85 17.83 -4.33
C GLN A 171 11.99 18.55 -3.61
N GLU A 172 13.04 17.83 -3.21
CA GLU A 172 14.23 18.44 -2.59
C GLU A 172 14.92 19.42 -3.55
N LYS A 173 15.08 19.06 -4.83
CA LYS A 173 15.63 19.96 -5.85
C LYS A 173 14.75 21.19 -6.01
N ARG A 174 13.43 21.00 -6.10
CA ARG A 174 12.47 22.09 -6.21
C ARG A 174 12.52 23.01 -4.99
N ALA A 175 12.53 22.46 -3.78
CA ALA A 175 12.61 23.24 -2.55
C ALA A 175 13.85 24.13 -2.48
N LYS A 176 14.96 23.74 -3.13
CA LYS A 176 16.20 24.53 -3.19
C LYS A 176 16.13 25.74 -4.13
N VAL A 177 15.14 25.78 -5.01
CA VAL A 177 14.97 26.85 -6.02
C VAL A 177 13.54 27.40 -6.06
N HIS A 178 12.66 26.96 -5.18
CA HIS A 178 11.26 27.37 -5.14
C HIS A 178 10.92 28.01 -3.80
N TYR A 179 10.29 29.17 -3.85
CA TYR A 179 9.68 29.83 -2.69
C TYR A 179 8.19 29.98 -2.91
N GLU A 180 7.40 29.78 -1.87
CA GLU A 180 5.96 29.87 -1.91
C GLU A 180 5.41 30.47 -0.61
N ASN A 181 4.43 31.37 -0.77
CA ASN A 181 3.61 31.91 0.30
C ASN A 181 2.13 32.00 -0.15
N GLU A 182 1.29 32.65 0.65
CA GLU A 182 -0.14 32.79 0.34
C GLU A 182 -0.44 33.69 -0.87
N TYR A 183 0.50 34.54 -1.30
CA TYR A 183 0.28 35.56 -2.34
C TYR A 183 0.94 35.20 -3.67
N PHE A 184 2.11 34.58 -3.62
CA PHE A 184 2.90 34.29 -4.83
C PHE A 184 3.88 33.13 -4.64
N THR A 185 4.36 32.65 -5.78
CA THR A 185 5.49 31.73 -5.85
C THR A 185 6.65 32.38 -6.60
N ILE A 186 7.88 31.97 -6.29
CA ILE A 186 9.08 32.35 -7.07
C ILE A 186 9.83 31.06 -7.37
N ASP A 187 10.06 30.81 -8.66
CA ASP A 187 10.96 29.77 -9.13
C ASP A 187 12.29 30.40 -9.53
N PHE A 188 13.36 30.05 -8.81
CA PHE A 188 14.72 30.51 -9.11
C PHE A 188 15.40 29.54 -10.08
N PRO A 189 16.29 30.02 -10.94
CA PRO A 189 17.15 29.16 -11.76
C PRO A 189 18.02 28.23 -10.91
N GLU A 190 18.34 27.04 -11.41
CA GLU A 190 19.16 26.03 -10.68
C GLU A 190 20.53 26.62 -10.22
N LYS A 191 21.11 27.55 -10.95
CA LYS A 191 22.35 28.23 -10.53
C LYS A 191 22.23 28.98 -9.20
N TRP A 192 21.00 29.22 -8.71
CA TRP A 192 20.71 29.91 -7.46
C TRP A 192 20.42 28.94 -6.29
N VAL A 193 20.59 27.63 -6.47
CA VAL A 193 20.47 26.65 -5.36
C VAL A 193 21.28 27.13 -4.16
N ASN A 194 20.63 27.27 -3.02
CA ASN A 194 21.21 27.77 -1.76
C ASN A 194 21.81 29.20 -1.85
N LYS A 195 21.42 29.97 -2.84
CA LYS A 195 21.91 31.34 -3.07
C LYS A 195 20.76 32.35 -3.19
N TRP A 196 19.72 32.14 -2.45
CA TRP A 196 18.58 33.05 -2.36
C TRP A 196 17.96 33.01 -0.96
N THR A 197 17.33 34.10 -0.57
CA THR A 197 16.51 34.20 0.65
C THR A 197 15.31 35.08 0.35
N VAL A 198 14.22 34.81 1.08
CA VAL A 198 13.03 35.67 1.12
C VAL A 198 12.75 36.00 2.57
N GLN A 199 12.70 37.30 2.91
CA GLN A 199 12.43 37.76 4.26
C GLN A 199 11.33 38.81 4.21
N ILE A 200 10.49 38.83 5.24
CA ILE A 200 9.52 39.91 5.42
C ILE A 200 10.27 41.07 6.09
N SER A 201 10.47 42.15 5.34
CA SER A 201 11.13 43.38 5.83
C SER A 201 10.13 44.27 6.59
N LYS A 202 8.85 44.25 6.16
CA LYS A 202 7.78 45.01 6.81
C LYS A 202 6.45 44.28 6.68
N GLN A 203 5.69 44.20 7.76
CA GLN A 203 4.36 43.70 7.75
C GLN A 203 3.39 44.61 8.50
N SER A 204 2.32 45.02 7.84
CA SER A 204 1.22 45.78 8.42
C SER A 204 -0.12 45.28 7.82
N LYS A 205 -1.23 45.81 8.30
CA LYS A 205 -2.55 45.53 7.71
C LYS A 205 -2.71 46.06 6.27
N GLU A 206 -1.87 47.04 5.89
CA GLU A 206 -1.99 47.75 4.62
C GLU A 206 -0.93 47.30 3.59
N LEU A 207 0.20 46.76 4.09
CA LEU A 207 1.34 46.43 3.24
C LEU A 207 2.17 45.32 3.88
N ILE A 208 2.54 44.35 3.06
CA ILE A 208 3.57 43.36 3.36
C ILE A 208 4.71 43.55 2.36
N ASP A 209 5.90 43.68 2.85
CA ASP A 209 7.10 43.90 2.06
C ASP A 209 8.03 42.68 2.20
N TYR A 210 8.18 41.94 1.11
CA TYR A 210 9.07 40.79 1.00
C TYR A 210 10.36 41.21 0.31
N ASN A 211 11.46 41.14 1.04
CA ASN A 211 12.79 41.31 0.48
C ASN A 211 13.30 39.98 -0.08
N VAL A 212 13.47 39.91 -1.38
CA VAL A 212 13.98 38.75 -2.11
C VAL A 212 15.41 39.01 -2.53
N SER A 213 16.35 38.32 -1.93
CA SER A 213 17.78 38.45 -2.23
C SER A 213 18.30 37.17 -2.91
N PHE A 214 19.14 37.30 -3.93
CA PHE A 214 19.68 36.15 -4.66
C PHE A 214 21.09 36.46 -5.24
N GLY A 215 21.85 35.36 -5.42
CA GLY A 215 23.08 35.34 -6.20
C GLY A 215 24.39 35.59 -5.48
N GLY A 216 24.43 35.72 -4.16
CA GLY A 216 25.66 35.88 -3.40
C GLY A 216 26.60 34.68 -3.46
N THR A 217 27.90 34.95 -3.38
CA THR A 217 28.93 33.91 -3.34
C THR A 217 29.32 33.50 -1.92
N ASN A 218 28.99 34.35 -0.93
CA ASN A 218 29.32 34.15 0.47
C ASN A 218 28.05 33.91 1.29
N PRO A 219 27.87 32.71 1.91
CA PRO A 219 26.69 32.39 2.72
C PRO A 219 26.56 33.27 3.98
N SER A 220 27.59 33.96 4.39
CA SER A 220 27.60 34.82 5.57
C SER A 220 27.30 36.28 5.28
N LEU A 221 27.15 36.67 4.00
CA LEU A 221 26.85 38.04 3.58
C LEU A 221 25.47 38.11 2.93
N PRO A 222 24.79 39.27 2.97
CA PRO A 222 23.60 39.49 2.17
C PRO A 222 23.88 39.12 0.72
N LEU A 223 22.95 38.44 0.06
CA LEU A 223 23.09 38.11 -1.34
C LEU A 223 23.18 39.40 -2.15
N ASP A 224 24.28 39.60 -2.84
CA ASP A 224 24.66 40.87 -3.46
C ASP A 224 24.44 40.97 -4.97
N ALA A 225 24.03 39.85 -5.59
CA ALA A 225 23.79 39.83 -7.04
C ALA A 225 22.43 40.42 -7.44
N GLY A 226 21.49 40.51 -6.51
CA GLY A 226 20.22 41.17 -6.75
C GLY A 226 19.31 41.16 -5.51
N ILE A 227 18.65 42.28 -5.31
CA ILE A 227 17.60 42.43 -4.30
C ILE A 227 16.36 42.93 -5.01
N ILE A 228 15.23 42.32 -4.72
CA ILE A 228 13.92 42.71 -5.23
C ILE A 228 12.97 42.77 -4.06
N ASP A 229 12.27 43.89 -3.95
CA ASP A 229 11.16 43.97 -3.00
C ASP A 229 9.86 43.61 -3.70
N VAL A 230 9.12 42.66 -3.08
CA VAL A 230 7.79 42.28 -3.53
C VAL A 230 6.79 42.81 -2.52
N TYR A 231 6.02 43.79 -2.94
CA TYR A 231 5.04 44.48 -2.13
C TYR A 231 3.67 43.86 -2.35
N VAL A 232 3.03 43.41 -1.29
CA VAL A 232 1.65 42.92 -1.31
C VAL A 232 0.77 43.90 -0.56
N PHE A 233 -0.27 44.37 -1.23
CA PHE A 233 -1.33 45.20 -0.66
C PHE A 233 -2.57 44.36 -0.50
N PRO A 234 -2.91 43.95 0.74
CA PRO A 234 -4.10 43.10 1.00
C PRO A 234 -5.36 43.76 0.47
N SER A 235 -6.30 42.92 0.04
CA SER A 235 -7.61 43.33 -0.50
C SER A 235 -8.33 44.28 0.44
N GLY A 236 -8.93 45.35 -0.12
CA GLY A 236 -9.65 46.38 0.65
C GLY A 236 -8.74 47.44 1.27
N THR A 237 -7.42 47.40 1.09
CA THR A 237 -6.50 48.41 1.58
C THR A 237 -6.27 49.51 0.51
N THR A 238 -6.17 50.76 0.97
CA THR A 238 -5.78 51.87 0.12
C THR A 238 -4.41 52.35 0.60
N TYR A 239 -3.39 52.10 -0.21
CA TYR A 239 -2.05 52.58 0.10
C TYR A 239 -1.99 54.12 -0.13
N THR A 240 -1.71 54.83 0.95
CA THR A 240 -1.58 56.31 0.92
C THR A 240 -0.16 56.77 1.19
N GLY A 241 0.82 55.84 1.22
CA GLY A 241 2.19 56.11 1.55
C GLY A 241 2.93 56.97 0.52
N LYS A 242 3.65 57.97 0.98
CA LYS A 242 4.37 58.94 0.15
C LYS A 242 5.77 58.50 -0.33
N VAL A 243 6.28 57.37 0.12
CA VAL A 243 7.69 56.99 -0.14
C VAL A 243 7.79 55.47 -0.37
N LEU A 244 7.31 55.03 -1.49
CA LEU A 244 7.79 53.77 -2.05
C LEU A 244 8.60 54.10 -3.31
N PRO A 245 9.66 53.31 -3.61
CA PRO A 245 10.34 53.41 -4.90
C PRO A 245 9.34 53.18 -6.05
N GLU A 246 9.72 53.43 -7.28
CA GLU A 246 8.86 53.16 -8.42
C GLU A 246 8.37 51.70 -8.35
N LEU A 247 7.04 51.53 -8.28
CA LEU A 247 6.42 50.23 -8.19
C LEU A 247 5.95 49.77 -9.55
N ARG A 248 6.39 48.61 -9.94
CA ARG A 248 5.84 47.91 -11.11
C ARG A 248 4.72 46.98 -10.68
N PHE A 249 3.51 47.24 -11.16
CA PHE A 249 2.37 46.35 -10.94
C PHE A 249 2.60 44.99 -11.62
N VAL A 250 2.47 43.91 -10.87
CA VAL A 250 2.58 42.52 -11.37
C VAL A 250 1.22 41.95 -11.68
N GLY A 251 0.25 42.15 -10.80
CA GLY A 251 -1.08 41.65 -10.95
C GLY A 251 -1.84 41.61 -9.63
N THR A 252 -2.93 40.88 -9.65
CA THR A 252 -3.83 40.66 -8.51
C THR A 252 -3.96 39.16 -8.23
N THR A 253 -3.89 38.78 -6.96
CA THR A 253 -4.12 37.39 -6.54
C THR A 253 -5.60 37.00 -6.68
N SER A 254 -5.90 35.72 -6.55
CA SER A 254 -7.30 35.22 -6.51
C SER A 254 -8.13 35.86 -5.38
N ASN A 255 -7.48 36.32 -4.31
CA ASN A 255 -8.10 37.00 -3.17
C ASN A 255 -8.19 38.53 -3.34
N ASN A 256 -7.90 39.04 -4.52
CA ASN A 256 -7.86 40.47 -4.86
C ASN A 256 -6.76 41.26 -4.14
N ASP A 257 -5.68 40.63 -3.68
CA ASP A 257 -4.50 41.34 -3.18
C ASP A 257 -3.66 41.84 -4.34
N LYS A 258 -3.21 43.09 -4.29
CA LYS A 258 -2.40 43.70 -5.36
C LYS A 258 -0.92 43.48 -5.10
N VAL A 259 -0.20 42.95 -6.07
CA VAL A 259 1.21 42.64 -5.97
C VAL A 259 2.02 43.53 -6.89
N TYR A 260 3.08 44.13 -6.36
CA TYR A 260 4.00 45.02 -7.06
C TYR A 260 5.45 44.59 -6.83
N LEU A 261 6.30 44.88 -7.77
CA LEU A 261 7.76 44.82 -7.63
C LEU A 261 8.34 46.21 -7.41
N GLY A 262 9.19 46.33 -6.40
CA GLY A 262 10.04 47.50 -6.22
C GLY A 262 11.16 47.49 -7.25
N ILE A 263 11.31 48.56 -8.00
CA ILE A 263 12.43 48.75 -8.91
C ILE A 263 13.56 49.33 -8.08
N GLY A 264 14.43 48.45 -7.58
CA GLY A 264 15.65 48.85 -6.91
C GLY A 264 16.64 49.49 -7.90
N THR A 265 17.56 50.33 -7.38
CA THR A 265 18.57 51.03 -8.14
C THR A 265 19.53 50.14 -8.95
N SER A 266 19.51 48.83 -8.76
CA SER A 266 20.36 47.85 -9.44
C SER A 266 19.77 47.27 -10.72
N GLY A 267 18.60 47.70 -11.18
CA GLY A 267 18.03 47.28 -12.48
C GLY A 267 17.79 45.78 -12.65
N THR A 268 17.76 45.02 -11.54
CA THR A 268 17.74 43.57 -11.58
C THR A 268 16.29 43.12 -11.40
N VAL A 269 15.62 42.90 -12.48
CA VAL A 269 14.22 42.46 -12.52
C VAL A 269 14.17 40.94 -12.48
N ILE A 270 13.20 40.38 -11.74
CA ILE A 270 12.73 39.01 -11.98
C ILE A 270 12.29 38.99 -13.45
N GLY A 271 12.98 38.29 -14.28
CA GLY A 271 12.77 38.20 -15.73
C GLY A 271 13.65 37.13 -16.31
N ASP A 272 13.48 36.80 -17.56
CA ASP A 272 13.85 35.62 -18.35
C ASP A 272 15.07 34.74 -17.95
N ASN A 273 15.92 35.17 -17.04
CA ASN A 273 17.05 34.37 -16.54
C ASN A 273 17.28 34.46 -15.01
N LYS A 274 16.36 35.04 -14.24
CA LYS A 274 16.61 35.39 -12.82
C LYS A 274 15.56 34.89 -11.84
N GLY A 275 14.52 34.25 -12.35
CA GLY A 275 13.40 33.68 -11.57
C GLY A 275 12.07 34.09 -12.17
N LYS A 276 11.07 33.25 -11.93
CA LYS A 276 9.69 33.45 -12.37
C LYS A 276 8.81 33.67 -11.17
N LEU A 277 8.21 34.86 -11.04
CA LEU A 277 7.18 35.13 -10.04
C LEU A 277 5.80 34.81 -10.63
N THR A 278 5.00 34.04 -9.92
CA THR A 278 3.63 33.67 -10.29
C THR A 278 2.70 34.05 -9.14
N LEU A 279 1.55 34.67 -9.42
CA LEU A 279 0.53 35.01 -8.43
C LEU A 279 -0.39 33.84 -8.16
N LYS A 280 -0.92 33.76 -6.96
CA LYS A 280 -1.91 32.76 -6.54
C LYS A 280 -3.35 33.26 -6.66
#